data_5cd45b16c61717dbefe549415177483d
#
_entry.id   5cd45b16c61717dbefe549415177483d
#
_cell.length_a   1.000
_cell.length_b   1.000
_cell.length_c   1.000
_cell.angle_alpha   90.00
_cell.angle_beta   90.00
_cell.angle_gamma   90.00
#
_symmetry.space_group_name_H-M   'P 1'
#
loop_
_entity.id
_entity.type
_entity.pdbx_description
1 polymer ?
#
loop_
_entity_poly.entity_id
_entity_poly.type
_entity_poly.pdbx_seq_one_letter_code
_entity_poly.pdbx_strand_id
1 'polypeptide(L)' 'MIELLRTNDIVLISAVEAILAEIGIDVLVADQFTSAVEGSLGFLPRRVLVHNDDVVAARDALTEAGLAGELPHG' A
#
# COMPACT_ATOMS: atom_id res chain seq x y z
N MET A 1 -1.56 -9.47 9.13
CA MET A 1 -1.32 -8.16 8.50
C MET A 1 -2.64 -7.54 8.05
N ILE A 2 -2.68 -6.24 8.04
CA ILE A 2 -3.88 -5.49 7.69
C ILE A 2 -3.64 -4.71 6.41
N GLU A 3 -4.63 -4.68 5.52
CA GLU A 3 -4.56 -3.88 4.30
C GLU A 3 -4.59 -2.40 4.65
N LEU A 4 -3.55 -1.69 4.24
CA LEU A 4 -3.45 -0.25 4.46
C LEU A 4 -4.13 0.52 3.33
N LEU A 5 -3.86 0.13 2.10
CA LEU A 5 -4.49 0.72 0.93
C LEU A 5 -4.42 -0.26 -0.25
N ARG A 6 -5.16 0.05 -1.29
CA ARG A 6 -5.20 -0.76 -2.51
C ARG A 6 -5.12 0.18 -3.70
N THR A 7 -4.18 -0.09 -4.60
CA THR A 7 -3.99 0.75 -5.78
C THR A 7 -3.28 -0.02 -6.88
N ASN A 8 -3.49 0.38 -8.12
CA ASN A 8 -2.74 -0.13 -9.26
C ASN A 8 -1.63 0.84 -9.69
N ASP A 9 -1.46 1.93 -8.99
CA ASP A 9 -0.43 2.93 -9.30
C ASP A 9 0.91 2.51 -8.67
N ILE A 10 1.83 2.06 -9.51
CA ILE A 10 3.14 1.59 -9.08
C ILE A 10 3.95 2.71 -8.42
N VAL A 11 3.79 3.93 -8.90
CA VAL A 11 4.51 5.08 -8.35
C VAL A 11 4.04 5.34 -6.93
N LEU A 12 2.74 5.27 -6.69
CA LEU A 12 2.19 5.44 -5.35
C LEU A 12 2.69 4.35 -4.41
N ILE A 13 2.71 3.11 -4.86
CA ILE A 13 3.19 2.00 -4.05
C ILE A 13 4.66 2.22 -3.65
N SER A 14 5.49 2.64 -4.60
CA SER A 14 6.90 2.91 -4.32
C SER A 14 7.07 4.03 -3.30
N ALA A 15 6.26 5.08 -3.42
CA ALA A 15 6.29 6.20 -2.48
C ALA A 15 5.90 5.74 -1.07
N VAL A 16 4.84 4.93 -0.97
CA VAL A 16 4.37 4.41 0.31
C VAL A 16 5.46 3.55 0.96
N GLU A 17 6.06 2.66 0.18
CA GLU A 17 7.12 1.80 0.69
C GLU A 17 8.30 2.62 1.22
N ALA A 18 8.71 3.66 0.50
CA ALA A 18 9.82 4.51 0.90
C ALA A 18 9.51 5.26 2.20
N ILE A 19 8.30 5.83 2.30
CA ILE A 19 7.88 6.59 3.48
C ILE A 19 7.87 5.69 4.72
N LEU A 20 7.29 4.50 4.59
CA LEU A 20 7.17 3.59 5.72
C LEU A 20 8.52 2.97 6.11
N ALA A 21 9.40 2.74 5.14
CA ALA A 21 10.74 2.23 5.41
C ALA A 21 11.54 3.21 6.26
N GLU A 22 11.35 4.52 6.06
CA GLU A 22 12.06 5.53 6.83
C GLU A 22 11.73 5.48 8.33
N ILE A 23 10.54 5.03 8.67
CA ILE A 23 10.13 4.93 10.08
C ILE A 23 10.15 3.48 10.57
N GLY A 24 10.78 2.59 9.80
CA GLY A 24 10.99 1.21 10.23
C GLY A 24 9.78 0.29 10.15
N ILE A 25 8.80 0.64 9.35
CA ILE A 25 7.61 -0.19 9.18
C ILE A 25 7.78 -1.11 7.98
N ASP A 26 7.59 -2.40 8.20
CA ASP A 26 7.63 -3.39 7.13
C ASP A 26 6.33 -3.38 6.35
N VAL A 27 6.45 -3.46 5.04
CA VAL A 27 5.32 -3.43 4.12
C VAL A 27 5.33 -4.68 3.26
N LEU A 28 4.16 -5.29 3.09
CA LEU A 28 3.98 -6.38 2.15
C LEU A 28 3.05 -5.91 1.04
N VAL A 29 3.48 -6.06 -0.20
CA VAL A 29 2.63 -5.75 -1.36
C VAL A 29 2.12 -7.07 -1.93
N ALA A 30 0.81 -7.26 -1.90
CA ALA A 30 0.19 -8.48 -2.38
C ALA A 30 -0.39 -8.27 -3.78
N ASP A 31 0.03 -9.12 -4.71
CA ASP A 31 -0.40 -9.06 -6.10
C ASP A 31 -1.42 -10.15 -6.40
N GLN A 32 -2.20 -9.92 -7.45
CA GLN A 32 -3.15 -10.89 -7.96
C GLN A 32 -2.48 -11.75 -9.03
N PHE A 33 -1.80 -12.80 -8.62
CA PHE A 33 -1.03 -13.64 -9.54
C PHE A 33 -1.84 -14.28 -10.64
N THR A 34 -3.02 -14.77 -10.30
CA THR A 34 -3.85 -15.49 -11.26
C THR A 34 -4.20 -14.65 -12.47
N SER A 35 -4.26 -13.35 -12.27
CA SER A 35 -4.65 -12.46 -13.34
C SER A 35 -3.53 -12.16 -14.32
N ALA A 36 -2.31 -12.50 -13.98
CA ALA A 36 -1.18 -12.34 -14.87
C ALA A 36 -1.36 -13.16 -16.15
N VAL A 37 -2.00 -14.29 -16.01
CA VAL A 37 -2.25 -15.19 -17.13
C VAL A 37 -3.16 -14.56 -18.17
N GLU A 38 -4.01 -13.66 -17.75
CA GLU A 38 -5.00 -13.04 -18.63
C GLU A 38 -4.50 -11.75 -19.28
N GLY A 39 -3.30 -11.32 -18.96
CA GLY A 39 -2.74 -10.10 -19.53
C GLY A 39 -3.35 -8.83 -18.98
N SER A 40 -4.00 -8.90 -17.83
CA SER A 40 -4.69 -7.77 -17.22
C SER A 40 -3.88 -7.09 -16.14
N LEU A 41 -2.58 -7.28 -16.15
CA LEU A 41 -1.69 -6.83 -15.07
C LEU A 41 -1.80 -5.35 -14.73
N GLY A 42 -1.96 -4.51 -15.75
CA GLY A 42 -2.01 -3.08 -15.54
C GLY A 42 -3.28 -2.58 -14.88
N PHE A 43 -4.30 -3.43 -14.79
CA PHE A 43 -5.59 -3.00 -14.28
C PHE A 43 -5.94 -3.57 -12.91
N LEU A 44 -5.09 -4.45 -12.39
CA LEU A 44 -5.40 -5.11 -11.12
C LEU A 44 -4.76 -4.36 -9.96
N PRO A 45 -5.55 -4.01 -8.97
CA PRO A 45 -5.00 -3.33 -7.81
C PRO A 45 -4.14 -4.26 -6.99
N ARG A 46 -3.07 -3.71 -6.44
CA ARG A 46 -2.22 -4.38 -5.47
C ARG A 46 -2.60 -3.89 -4.09
N ARG A 47 -2.49 -4.77 -3.12
CA ARG A 47 -2.79 -4.44 -1.74
C ARG A 47 -1.51 -4.18 -0.99
N VAL A 48 -1.47 -3.08 -0.27
CA VAL A 48 -0.35 -2.74 0.59
C VAL A 48 -0.75 -3.07 2.02
N LEU A 49 -0.01 -3.97 2.64
CA LEU A 49 -0.33 -4.52 3.96
C LEU A 49 0.76 -4.19 4.95
N VAL A 50 0.36 -3.94 6.19
CA VAL A 50 1.29 -3.72 7.30
C VAL A 50 0.84 -4.54 8.50
N HIS A 51 1.73 -4.71 9.48
CA HIS A 51 1.37 -5.37 10.74
C HIS A 51 0.30 -4.57 11.46
N ASN A 52 -0.54 -5.29 12.20
CA ASN A 52 -1.62 -4.66 12.96
C ASN A 52 -1.12 -3.55 13.88
N ASP A 53 0.03 -3.75 14.50
CA ASP A 53 0.60 -2.78 15.42
C ASP A 53 1.09 -1.51 14.74
N ASP A 54 1.31 -1.57 13.44
CA ASP A 54 1.88 -0.47 12.68
C ASP A 54 0.84 0.35 11.90
N VAL A 55 -0.41 -0.07 11.92
CA VAL A 55 -1.45 0.55 11.09
C VAL A 55 -1.62 2.05 11.39
N VAL A 56 -1.71 2.40 12.66
CA VAL A 56 -1.92 3.81 13.05
C VAL A 56 -0.72 4.65 12.65
N ALA A 57 0.49 4.18 12.96
CA ALA A 57 1.71 4.91 12.60
C ALA A 57 1.86 5.04 11.09
N ALA A 58 1.51 3.99 10.35
CA ALA A 58 1.59 4.01 8.90
C ALA A 58 0.61 5.02 8.30
N ARG A 59 -0.62 5.04 8.78
CA ARG A 59 -1.61 6.00 8.30
C ARG A 59 -1.20 7.44 8.61
N ASP A 60 -0.67 7.66 9.80
CA ASP A 60 -0.22 8.99 10.20
C ASP A 60 0.92 9.47 9.30
N ALA A 61 1.88 8.59 9.02
CA ALA A 61 3.01 8.93 8.16
C ALA A 61 2.55 9.28 6.75
N LEU A 62 1.62 8.52 6.20
CA LEU A 62 1.10 8.78 4.86
C LEU A 62 0.27 10.06 4.82
N THR A 63 -0.49 10.34 5.87
CA THR A 63 -1.26 11.57 5.98
C THR A 63 -0.33 12.78 5.98
N GLU A 64 0.75 12.71 6.75
CA GLU A 64 1.74 13.79 6.79
C GLU A 64 2.43 14.00 5.45
N ALA A 65 2.57 12.95 4.68
CA ALA A 65 3.17 13.03 3.35
C ALA A 65 2.19 13.54 2.28
N GLY A 66 0.96 13.84 2.66
CA GLY A 66 -0.04 14.33 1.73
C GLY A 66 -0.81 13.26 0.99
N LEU A 67 -0.74 12.02 1.46
CA LEU A 67 -1.38 10.87 0.80
C LEU A 67 -2.67 10.43 1.48
N ALA A 68 -3.23 11.26 2.35
CA ALA A 68 -4.44 10.90 3.08
C ALA A 68 -5.59 10.55 2.14
N GLY A 69 -5.68 11.19 1.00
CA GLY A 69 -6.73 10.94 0.02
C GLY A 69 -6.64 9.57 -0.64
N GLU A 70 -5.49 8.91 -0.53
CA GLU A 70 -5.28 7.58 -1.10
C GLU A 70 -5.65 6.46 -0.12
N LEU A 71 -5.87 6.80 1.14
CA LEU A 71 -6.23 5.82 2.16
C LEU A 71 -7.73 5.58 2.16
N PRO A 72 -8.15 4.33 2.36
CA PRO A 72 -9.58 4.05 2.47
C PRO A 72 -10.14 4.68 3.73
N HIS A 73 -11.37 5.15 3.66
CA HIS A 73 -12.08 5.70 4.80
C HIS A 73 -12.63 4.56 5.65
N GLY A 74 -12.50 4.68 6.93
CA GLY A 74 -13.11 3.71 7.81
C GLY A 74 -12.19 3.11 8.80
#